data_67f9f2bedb8734f2310b9e5dbccc1c17
#
_entry.id   67f9f2bedb8734f2310b9e5dbccc1c17
#
_cell.length_a   1.000
_cell.length_b   1.000
_cell.length_c   1.000
_cell.angle_alpha   90.00
_cell.angle_beta   90.00
_cell.angle_gamma   90.00
#
_symmetry.space_group_name_H-M   'P 1'
#
loop_
_entity.id
_entity.type
_entity.pdbx_description
1 polymer ?
#
loop_
_entity_poly.entity_id
_entity_poly.type
_entity_poly.pdbx_seq_one_letter_code
_entity_poly.pdbx_strand_id
1 'polypeptide(L)'
;MQKTLKIIIFSLFLIAALFIVPNISNAAESETATDESTLKSAIENVNDGGTVEIQNNITITGPIVIQKELTIDGNGYTLAGSTEWTSTSGNQTMFTAQFAAGKLTLKDIDLNNGPKYGVQAYDGATVILDNVSITGFRYGGVLVNGGNVEVRDLHLGTNGTGENNGIEIDKGAAATNNPTLTMNGTLTSDNAENVVRPAGNGHLTDFTITNTENTTNKVVIAGDKVVLTDENNNVISESAIPEDATPITNEPKKVIVTLMVGGEIEKQITIDEGTTITADFLKSHITVEGGYEVEGFYTDEAYTDKFDFTTALNSDVTIYARIAEIPTEPEKPEQKPEEKPGTDNNEKDEVPQTGVENYLGMAVLGIMLSVGAMIYTRNKQNKE
;
A
#
# COMPACT_ATOMS: atom_id res chain seq x y z
N MET A 1 45.34 5.61 -53.67
CA MET A 1 43.89 5.34 -53.85
C MET A 1 43.28 4.33 -52.88
N GLN A 2 43.94 3.20 -52.53
CA GLN A 2 43.36 2.19 -51.60
C GLN A 2 43.17 2.63 -50.13
N LYS A 3 44.01 3.52 -49.60
CA LYS A 3 43.89 4.04 -48.23
C LYS A 3 42.71 5.02 -48.05
N THR A 4 42.46 5.85 -49.04
CA THR A 4 41.36 6.82 -49.02
C THR A 4 39.99 6.13 -49.16
N LEU A 5 39.94 5.05 -49.93
CA LEU A 5 38.72 4.26 -50.14
C LEU A 5 38.29 3.51 -48.85
N LYS A 6 39.27 2.99 -48.06
CA LYS A 6 38.98 2.33 -46.77
C LYS A 6 38.44 3.31 -45.71
N ILE A 7 38.88 4.53 -45.69
CA ILE A 7 38.40 5.56 -44.75
C ILE A 7 36.97 6.00 -45.11
N ILE A 8 36.65 6.11 -46.40
CA ILE A 8 35.29 6.47 -46.87
C ILE A 8 34.29 5.35 -46.57
N ILE A 9 34.69 4.06 -46.75
CA ILE A 9 33.81 2.93 -46.41
C ILE A 9 33.59 2.83 -44.89
N PHE A 10 34.62 3.12 -44.08
CA PHE A 10 34.47 3.10 -42.61
C PHE A 10 33.60 4.24 -42.08
N SER A 11 33.75 5.43 -42.71
CA SER A 11 32.87 6.59 -42.35
C SER A 11 31.42 6.39 -42.81
N LEU A 12 31.19 5.73 -43.95
CA LEU A 12 29.84 5.40 -44.40
C LEU A 12 29.17 4.34 -43.53
N PHE A 13 29.93 3.35 -43.02
CA PHE A 13 29.39 2.37 -42.06
C PHE A 13 29.12 2.97 -40.71
N LEU A 14 29.91 3.93 -40.24
CA LEU A 14 29.68 4.64 -38.97
C LEU A 14 28.45 5.57 -39.05
N ILE A 15 28.19 6.18 -40.20
CA ILE A 15 27.00 7.02 -40.43
C ILE A 15 25.75 6.16 -40.59
N ALA A 16 25.83 4.96 -41.20
CA ALA A 16 24.71 4.01 -41.28
C ALA A 16 24.34 3.41 -39.93
N ALA A 17 25.31 3.21 -39.02
CA ALA A 17 25.05 2.73 -37.67
C ALA A 17 24.41 3.80 -36.76
N LEU A 18 24.49 5.08 -37.11
CA LEU A 18 23.87 6.18 -36.33
C LEU A 18 22.39 6.38 -36.66
N PHE A 19 21.86 5.74 -37.71
CA PHE A 19 20.45 5.86 -38.12
C PHE A 19 19.59 4.62 -37.82
N ILE A 20 20.17 3.57 -37.25
CA ILE A 20 19.39 2.51 -36.63
C ILE A 20 19.22 2.89 -35.14
N VAL A 21 18.51 3.99 -34.89
CA VAL A 21 17.78 4.14 -33.63
C VAL A 21 16.70 3.07 -33.72
N PRO A 22 16.73 2.00 -32.88
CA PRO A 22 15.52 1.19 -32.75
C PRO A 22 14.42 2.21 -32.44
N ASN A 23 13.34 2.21 -33.21
CA ASN A 23 12.08 2.80 -32.76
C ASN A 23 11.73 2.01 -31.50
N ILE A 24 12.27 2.42 -30.36
CA ILE A 24 11.68 2.15 -29.07
C ILE A 24 10.41 2.97 -29.17
N SER A 25 9.32 2.37 -29.60
CA SER A 25 8.02 2.93 -29.28
C SER A 25 8.02 3.01 -27.77
N ASN A 26 8.30 4.20 -27.21
CA ASN A 26 8.00 4.46 -25.84
C ASN A 26 6.48 4.29 -25.77
N ALA A 27 6.05 3.14 -25.27
CA ALA A 27 4.65 2.99 -24.94
C ALA A 27 4.31 4.16 -24.00
N ALA A 28 3.15 4.74 -24.16
CA ALA A 28 2.78 5.97 -23.47
C ALA A 28 2.52 5.71 -21.98
N GLU A 29 2.85 6.67 -21.12
CA GLU A 29 2.46 6.64 -19.70
C GLU A 29 0.94 6.85 -19.55
N SER A 30 0.30 7.52 -20.52
CA SER A 30 -1.15 7.72 -20.57
C SER A 30 -1.64 7.59 -22.01
N GLU A 31 -2.79 6.94 -22.18
CA GLU A 31 -3.54 6.80 -23.43
C GLU A 31 -4.98 7.24 -23.21
N THR A 32 -5.69 7.60 -24.28
CA THR A 32 -7.09 8.02 -24.18
C THR A 32 -8.02 7.10 -24.97
N ALA A 33 -9.28 6.97 -24.51
CA ALA A 33 -10.29 6.15 -25.15
C ALA A 33 -11.64 6.90 -25.27
N THR A 34 -12.26 6.83 -26.45
CA THR A 34 -13.56 7.45 -26.75
C THR A 34 -14.62 6.46 -27.22
N ASP A 35 -14.22 5.23 -27.55
CA ASP A 35 -15.06 4.12 -27.98
C ASP A 35 -14.38 2.76 -27.67
N GLU A 36 -15.05 1.63 -27.96
CA GLU A 36 -14.53 0.29 -27.67
C GLU A 36 -13.20 -0.01 -28.39
N SER A 37 -13.03 0.44 -29.62
CA SER A 37 -11.82 0.18 -30.41
C SER A 37 -10.63 0.93 -29.85
N THR A 38 -10.81 2.21 -29.54
CA THR A 38 -9.78 3.05 -28.92
C THR A 38 -9.46 2.60 -27.50
N LEU A 39 -10.46 2.13 -26.73
CA LEU A 39 -10.23 1.56 -25.39
C LEU A 39 -9.32 0.32 -25.46
N LYS A 40 -9.60 -0.63 -26.34
CA LYS A 40 -8.77 -1.83 -26.52
C LYS A 40 -7.37 -1.47 -26.97
N SER A 41 -7.23 -0.56 -27.93
CA SER A 41 -5.93 -0.10 -28.40
C SER A 41 -5.14 0.65 -27.30
N ALA A 42 -5.80 1.49 -26.52
CA ALA A 42 -5.19 2.20 -25.40
C ALA A 42 -4.66 1.23 -24.34
N ILE A 43 -5.45 0.20 -23.99
CA ILE A 43 -5.04 -0.85 -23.06
C ILE A 43 -3.82 -1.62 -23.59
N GLU A 44 -3.73 -1.91 -24.87
CA GLU A 44 -2.58 -2.58 -25.48
C GLU A 44 -1.33 -1.71 -25.45
N ASN A 45 -1.46 -0.42 -25.81
CA ASN A 45 -0.36 0.50 -26.06
C ASN A 45 0.19 1.20 -24.81
N VAL A 46 -0.62 1.37 -23.76
CA VAL A 46 -0.17 2.00 -22.52
C VAL A 46 0.92 1.16 -21.85
N ASN A 47 1.89 1.82 -21.21
CA ASN A 47 2.94 1.16 -20.43
C ASN A 47 2.35 0.32 -19.30
N ASP A 48 3.13 -0.66 -18.84
CA ASP A 48 2.88 -1.33 -17.55
C ASP A 48 2.92 -0.29 -16.42
N GLY A 49 1.86 -0.20 -15.63
CA GLY A 49 1.64 0.85 -14.62
C GLY A 49 1.08 2.17 -15.15
N GLY A 50 0.83 2.32 -16.44
CA GLY A 50 0.28 3.55 -17.02
C GLY A 50 -1.24 3.67 -16.90
N THR A 51 -1.79 4.77 -17.43
CA THR A 51 -3.21 5.13 -17.29
C THR A 51 -3.92 5.19 -18.64
N VAL A 52 -5.12 4.61 -18.73
CA VAL A 52 -6.06 4.82 -19.83
C VAL A 52 -7.15 5.76 -19.34
N GLU A 53 -7.26 6.92 -19.97
CA GLU A 53 -8.28 7.94 -19.66
C GLU A 53 -9.49 7.80 -20.57
N ILE A 54 -10.66 7.60 -20.00
CA ILE A 54 -11.93 7.58 -20.72
C ILE A 54 -12.35 9.03 -20.99
N GLN A 55 -12.68 9.34 -22.25
CA GLN A 55 -13.03 10.68 -22.68
C GLN A 55 -14.49 10.79 -23.17
N ASN A 56 -15.25 9.70 -23.09
CA ASN A 56 -16.66 9.64 -23.52
C ASN A 56 -17.35 8.42 -22.91
N ASN A 57 -18.67 8.39 -22.86
CA ASN A 57 -19.40 7.15 -22.58
C ASN A 57 -19.10 6.12 -23.68
N ILE A 58 -18.73 4.90 -23.26
CA ILE A 58 -18.31 3.82 -24.16
C ILE A 58 -19.28 2.64 -24.03
N THR A 59 -19.70 2.07 -25.16
CA THR A 59 -20.39 0.79 -25.16
C THR A 59 -19.47 -0.29 -25.72
N ILE A 60 -19.33 -1.41 -24.98
CA ILE A 60 -18.51 -2.55 -25.39
C ILE A 60 -19.37 -3.77 -25.71
N THR A 61 -18.84 -4.65 -26.54
CA THR A 61 -19.54 -5.85 -27.05
C THR A 61 -18.97 -7.16 -26.54
N GLY A 62 -17.94 -7.11 -25.70
CA GLY A 62 -17.29 -8.29 -25.14
C GLY A 62 -16.34 -7.98 -23.99
N PRO A 63 -15.79 -9.02 -23.35
CA PRO A 63 -14.94 -8.89 -22.17
C PRO A 63 -13.59 -8.24 -22.50
N ILE A 64 -13.04 -7.56 -21.50
CA ILE A 64 -11.69 -6.99 -21.51
C ILE A 64 -10.85 -7.73 -20.48
N VAL A 65 -9.72 -8.28 -20.92
CA VAL A 65 -8.78 -9.05 -20.08
C VAL A 65 -7.52 -8.25 -19.84
N ILE A 66 -7.13 -8.12 -18.58
CA ILE A 66 -5.97 -7.36 -18.14
C ILE A 66 -4.93 -8.32 -17.57
N GLN A 67 -3.72 -8.31 -18.15
CA GLN A 67 -2.59 -9.16 -17.76
C GLN A 67 -1.33 -8.33 -17.50
N LYS A 68 -1.48 -7.07 -17.20
CA LYS A 68 -0.43 -6.13 -16.81
C LYS A 68 -0.96 -5.17 -15.74
N GLU A 69 -0.11 -4.35 -15.18
CA GLU A 69 -0.53 -3.28 -14.27
C GLU A 69 -1.01 -2.07 -15.08
N LEU A 70 -2.22 -1.58 -14.82
CA LEU A 70 -2.72 -0.34 -15.40
C LEU A 70 -3.86 0.27 -14.57
N THR A 71 -4.07 1.56 -14.76
CA THR A 71 -5.23 2.30 -14.27
C THR A 71 -6.15 2.62 -15.43
N ILE A 72 -7.46 2.42 -15.27
CA ILE A 72 -8.49 2.99 -16.14
C ILE A 72 -9.18 4.09 -15.34
N ASP A 73 -8.94 5.33 -15.72
CA ASP A 73 -9.60 6.51 -15.16
C ASP A 73 -10.82 6.84 -16.01
N GLY A 74 -12.00 6.64 -15.43
CA GLY A 74 -13.28 6.86 -16.10
C GLY A 74 -13.62 8.33 -16.28
N ASN A 75 -12.98 9.25 -15.55
CA ASN A 75 -13.29 10.69 -15.57
C ASN A 75 -14.81 10.97 -15.38
N GLY A 76 -15.52 10.10 -14.64
CA GLY A 76 -16.97 10.18 -14.44
C GLY A 76 -17.82 9.70 -15.62
N TYR A 77 -17.23 9.10 -16.66
CA TYR A 77 -17.97 8.51 -17.77
C TYR A 77 -18.43 7.08 -17.47
N THR A 78 -19.42 6.64 -18.25
CA THR A 78 -19.98 5.29 -18.15
C THR A 78 -19.38 4.37 -19.21
N LEU A 79 -18.96 3.18 -18.79
CA LEU A 79 -18.66 2.05 -19.66
C LEU A 79 -19.81 1.05 -19.56
N ALA A 80 -20.53 0.85 -20.65
CA ALA A 80 -21.71 -0.02 -20.69
C ALA A 80 -21.50 -1.22 -21.61
N GLY A 81 -21.98 -2.40 -21.19
CA GLY A 81 -22.12 -3.54 -22.10
C GLY A 81 -23.29 -3.32 -23.08
N SER A 82 -23.08 -3.70 -24.33
CA SER A 82 -24.17 -3.71 -25.34
C SER A 82 -25.32 -4.61 -24.89
N THR A 83 -26.54 -4.22 -25.17
CA THR A 83 -27.74 -5.05 -24.91
C THR A 83 -27.72 -6.36 -25.68
N GLU A 84 -26.95 -6.45 -26.77
CA GLU A 84 -26.75 -7.67 -27.54
C GLU A 84 -25.69 -8.59 -26.99
N TRP A 85 -24.86 -8.11 -26.05
CA TRP A 85 -23.88 -8.93 -25.35
C TRP A 85 -24.53 -9.74 -24.22
N THR A 86 -25.11 -10.89 -24.57
CA THR A 86 -25.94 -11.70 -23.66
C THR A 86 -25.35 -13.07 -23.32
N SER A 87 -24.24 -13.46 -23.97
CA SER A 87 -23.61 -14.76 -23.72
C SER A 87 -23.10 -14.87 -22.29
N THR A 88 -23.39 -15.99 -21.64
CA THR A 88 -22.81 -16.34 -20.32
C THR A 88 -21.78 -17.49 -20.40
N SER A 89 -21.46 -17.95 -21.62
CA SER A 89 -20.47 -19.02 -21.83
C SER A 89 -19.04 -18.47 -21.80
N GLY A 90 -18.18 -19.13 -21.08
CA GLY A 90 -16.77 -18.70 -20.91
C GLY A 90 -16.63 -17.43 -20.05
N ASN A 91 -15.53 -16.70 -20.24
CA ASN A 91 -15.33 -15.41 -19.61
C ASN A 91 -16.15 -14.33 -20.31
N GLN A 92 -17.17 -13.83 -19.66
CA GLN A 92 -18.06 -12.76 -20.13
C GLN A 92 -18.17 -11.66 -19.05
N THR A 93 -17.21 -11.56 -18.18
CA THR A 93 -17.08 -10.46 -17.21
C THR A 93 -16.52 -9.22 -17.93
N MET A 94 -17.04 -8.04 -17.62
CA MET A 94 -16.65 -6.81 -18.33
C MET A 94 -15.14 -6.57 -18.22
N PHE A 95 -14.58 -6.54 -17.01
CA PHE A 95 -13.15 -6.50 -16.77
C PHE A 95 -12.67 -7.72 -16.00
N THR A 96 -11.71 -8.43 -16.53
CA THR A 96 -11.05 -9.53 -15.81
C THR A 96 -9.55 -9.25 -15.71
N ALA A 97 -9.05 -8.96 -14.50
CA ALA A 97 -7.63 -9.00 -14.20
C ALA A 97 -7.21 -10.46 -13.96
N GLN A 98 -6.14 -10.93 -14.61
CA GLN A 98 -5.72 -12.32 -14.56
C GLN A 98 -4.28 -12.50 -14.08
N PHE A 99 -4.08 -13.42 -13.15
CA PHE A 99 -2.80 -13.84 -12.60
C PHE A 99 -2.06 -12.69 -11.88
N ALA A 100 -0.94 -12.98 -11.27
CA ALA A 100 -0.19 -11.99 -10.49
C ALA A 100 0.28 -10.76 -11.29
N ALA A 101 0.41 -10.86 -12.61
CA ALA A 101 0.74 -9.74 -13.48
C ALA A 101 -0.45 -8.80 -13.74
N GLY A 102 -1.68 -9.32 -13.65
CA GLY A 102 -2.90 -8.52 -13.84
C GLY A 102 -3.19 -7.66 -12.62
N LYS A 103 -2.90 -6.37 -12.70
CA LYS A 103 -3.25 -5.39 -11.67
C LYS A 103 -4.04 -4.26 -12.31
N LEU A 104 -5.32 -4.15 -11.96
CA LEU A 104 -6.25 -3.19 -12.52
C LEU A 104 -6.71 -2.24 -11.42
N THR A 105 -6.48 -0.95 -11.61
CA THR A 105 -7.17 0.10 -10.86
C THR A 105 -8.28 0.67 -11.74
N LEU A 106 -9.52 0.59 -11.26
CA LEU A 106 -10.65 1.32 -11.81
C LEU A 106 -10.90 2.54 -10.94
N LYS A 107 -10.97 3.69 -11.56
CA LYS A 107 -11.10 4.96 -10.86
C LYS A 107 -12.13 5.86 -11.55
N ASP A 108 -12.97 6.53 -10.76
CA ASP A 108 -13.96 7.52 -11.23
C ASP A 108 -14.80 7.03 -12.43
N ILE A 109 -15.37 5.80 -12.34
CA ILE A 109 -16.06 5.15 -13.47
C ILE A 109 -17.36 4.47 -13.07
N ASP A 110 -18.37 4.59 -13.93
CA ASP A 110 -19.61 3.82 -13.86
C ASP A 110 -19.56 2.63 -14.82
N LEU A 111 -19.67 1.41 -14.31
CA LEU A 111 -19.83 0.19 -15.09
C LEU A 111 -21.30 -0.20 -15.13
N ASN A 112 -21.84 -0.37 -16.32
CA ASN A 112 -23.27 -0.64 -16.50
C ASN A 112 -23.52 -1.79 -17.47
N ASN A 113 -24.42 -2.68 -17.10
CA ASN A 113 -24.96 -3.77 -17.91
C ASN A 113 -23.89 -4.76 -18.41
N GLY A 114 -24.19 -6.03 -18.24
CA GLY A 114 -23.34 -7.10 -18.76
C GLY A 114 -23.84 -8.50 -18.37
N PRO A 115 -23.43 -9.54 -19.12
CA PRO A 115 -24.02 -10.88 -19.00
C PRO A 115 -23.53 -11.66 -17.79
N LYS A 116 -22.41 -11.22 -17.13
CA LYS A 116 -21.91 -11.88 -15.90
C LYS A 116 -21.62 -10.85 -14.82
N TYR A 117 -20.35 -10.61 -14.50
CA TYR A 117 -19.91 -9.64 -13.50
C TYR A 117 -19.37 -8.38 -14.15
N GLY A 118 -19.40 -7.27 -13.42
CA GLY A 118 -18.71 -6.06 -13.83
C GLY A 118 -17.19 -6.23 -13.79
N VAL A 119 -16.67 -6.79 -12.70
CA VAL A 119 -15.23 -6.94 -12.48
C VAL A 119 -14.89 -8.32 -11.90
N GLN A 120 -13.76 -8.87 -12.31
CA GLN A 120 -13.20 -10.11 -11.74
C GLN A 120 -11.71 -9.96 -11.47
N ALA A 121 -11.28 -10.35 -10.26
CA ALA A 121 -9.89 -10.61 -9.93
C ALA A 121 -9.67 -12.14 -9.93
N TYR A 122 -8.86 -12.63 -10.88
CA TYR A 122 -8.66 -14.06 -11.09
C TYR A 122 -7.25 -14.50 -10.77
N ASP A 123 -7.13 -15.54 -9.93
CA ASP A 123 -5.92 -16.34 -9.65
C ASP A 123 -4.65 -15.50 -9.39
N GLY A 124 -4.65 -14.73 -8.31
CA GLY A 124 -3.54 -13.89 -7.86
C GLY A 124 -3.53 -12.48 -8.44
N ALA A 125 -4.45 -12.15 -9.35
CA ALA A 125 -4.61 -10.78 -9.84
C ALA A 125 -5.07 -9.82 -8.76
N THR A 126 -4.81 -8.53 -8.93
CA THR A 126 -5.26 -7.47 -8.03
C THR A 126 -6.18 -6.50 -8.76
N VAL A 127 -7.30 -6.17 -8.14
CA VAL A 127 -8.21 -5.12 -8.60
C VAL A 127 -8.41 -4.11 -7.47
N ILE A 128 -8.29 -2.82 -7.80
CA ILE A 128 -8.57 -1.70 -6.90
C ILE A 128 -9.78 -0.96 -7.46
N LEU A 129 -10.77 -0.73 -6.61
CA LEU A 129 -12.01 -0.02 -6.95
C LEU A 129 -12.05 1.29 -6.16
N ASP A 130 -11.86 2.41 -6.85
CA ASP A 130 -11.70 3.75 -6.30
C ASP A 130 -12.70 4.71 -6.94
N ASN A 131 -13.78 5.04 -6.24
CA ASN A 131 -14.94 5.78 -6.75
C ASN A 131 -15.56 5.10 -7.99
N VAL A 132 -15.99 3.86 -7.80
CA VAL A 132 -16.58 3.02 -8.86
C VAL A 132 -18.04 2.72 -8.55
N SER A 133 -18.90 2.82 -9.56
CA SER A 133 -20.28 2.34 -9.50
C SER A 133 -20.48 1.16 -10.45
N ILE A 134 -21.13 0.08 -9.99
CA ILE A 134 -21.35 -1.13 -10.78
C ILE A 134 -22.83 -1.52 -10.71
N THR A 135 -23.52 -1.52 -11.85
CA THR A 135 -24.94 -1.82 -11.90
C THR A 135 -25.36 -2.60 -13.16
N GLY A 136 -26.45 -3.35 -13.07
CA GLY A 136 -27.07 -4.02 -14.24
C GLY A 136 -26.38 -5.30 -14.70
N PHE A 137 -25.46 -5.87 -13.93
CA PHE A 137 -24.79 -7.13 -14.26
C PHE A 137 -25.61 -8.34 -13.80
N ARG A 138 -25.68 -9.37 -14.66
CA ARG A 138 -26.59 -10.49 -14.46
C ARG A 138 -26.27 -11.35 -13.25
N TYR A 139 -24.99 -11.57 -12.91
CA TYR A 139 -24.61 -12.43 -11.79
C TYR A 139 -24.24 -11.62 -10.55
N GLY A 140 -23.49 -10.55 -10.68
CA GLY A 140 -23.08 -9.69 -9.59
C GLY A 140 -22.17 -8.57 -10.02
N GLY A 141 -21.86 -7.65 -9.13
CA GLY A 141 -20.97 -6.54 -9.42
C GLY A 141 -19.52 -7.01 -9.54
N VAL A 142 -19.00 -7.70 -8.56
CA VAL A 142 -17.58 -8.09 -8.42
C VAL A 142 -17.45 -9.58 -8.12
N LEU A 143 -16.51 -10.24 -8.79
CA LEU A 143 -16.11 -11.63 -8.49
C LEU A 143 -14.63 -11.67 -8.05
N VAL A 144 -14.39 -12.05 -6.80
CA VAL A 144 -13.06 -12.29 -6.23
C VAL A 144 -12.75 -13.77 -6.39
N ASN A 145 -12.20 -14.15 -7.54
CA ASN A 145 -11.98 -15.55 -7.92
C ASN A 145 -10.52 -15.97 -7.74
N GLY A 146 -10.11 -16.24 -6.51
CA GLY A 146 -8.71 -16.53 -6.19
C GLY A 146 -7.76 -15.36 -6.39
N GLY A 147 -8.28 -14.14 -6.52
CA GLY A 147 -7.54 -12.89 -6.65
C GLY A 147 -7.71 -11.99 -5.44
N ASN A 148 -7.25 -10.76 -5.56
CA ASN A 148 -7.28 -9.75 -4.52
C ASN A 148 -8.14 -8.57 -4.98
N VAL A 149 -9.10 -8.14 -4.19
CA VAL A 149 -9.89 -6.93 -4.44
C VAL A 149 -9.72 -5.98 -3.28
N GLU A 150 -9.34 -4.74 -3.57
CA GLU A 150 -9.32 -3.62 -2.64
C GLU A 150 -10.46 -2.66 -2.97
N VAL A 151 -11.32 -2.39 -2.00
CA VAL A 151 -12.41 -1.42 -2.10
C VAL A 151 -11.99 -0.15 -1.38
N ARG A 152 -11.81 0.94 -2.13
CA ARG A 152 -11.60 2.28 -1.58
C ARG A 152 -12.88 3.07 -1.55
N ASP A 153 -13.64 3.04 -2.66
CA ASP A 153 -15.00 3.57 -2.73
C ASP A 153 -15.77 2.83 -3.82
N LEU A 154 -16.82 2.12 -3.44
CA LEU A 154 -17.61 1.28 -4.34
C LEU A 154 -19.11 1.43 -4.03
N HIS A 155 -19.85 1.77 -5.06
CA HIS A 155 -21.31 1.68 -5.07
C HIS A 155 -21.78 0.50 -5.92
N LEU A 156 -22.58 -0.38 -5.33
CA LEU A 156 -23.21 -1.50 -6.01
C LEU A 156 -24.68 -1.16 -6.24
N GLY A 157 -25.06 -0.84 -7.46
CA GLY A 157 -26.46 -0.73 -7.85
C GLY A 157 -27.13 -2.11 -7.89
N THR A 158 -28.28 -2.21 -8.53
CA THR A 158 -28.97 -3.50 -8.67
C THR A 158 -28.22 -4.41 -9.63
N ASN A 159 -27.63 -5.46 -9.10
CA ASN A 159 -26.94 -6.52 -9.83
C ASN A 159 -27.53 -7.89 -9.46
N GLY A 160 -27.37 -8.86 -10.38
CA GLY A 160 -27.80 -10.24 -10.16
C GLY A 160 -29.27 -10.49 -10.41
N THR A 161 -29.55 -11.71 -10.82
CA THR A 161 -30.91 -12.26 -10.93
C THR A 161 -31.07 -13.43 -9.96
N GLY A 162 -30.92 -13.18 -8.67
CA GLY A 162 -30.93 -14.22 -7.66
C GLY A 162 -29.96 -13.94 -6.52
N GLU A 163 -29.08 -14.87 -6.19
CA GLU A 163 -28.25 -14.81 -4.97
C GLU A 163 -26.94 -14.02 -5.08
N ASN A 164 -26.52 -13.59 -6.29
CA ASN A 164 -25.20 -13.01 -6.55
C ASN A 164 -25.27 -11.51 -6.83
N ASN A 165 -25.62 -10.72 -5.86
CA ASN A 165 -25.97 -9.33 -6.11
C ASN A 165 -24.83 -8.33 -5.96
N GLY A 166 -23.84 -8.60 -5.12
CA GLY A 166 -22.76 -7.68 -4.77
C GLY A 166 -21.38 -8.19 -5.13
N ILE A 167 -20.56 -8.38 -4.11
CA ILE A 167 -19.23 -8.99 -4.20
C ILE A 167 -19.35 -10.47 -3.88
N GLU A 168 -19.00 -11.31 -4.84
CA GLU A 168 -18.88 -12.76 -4.63
C GLU A 168 -17.42 -13.13 -4.39
N ILE A 169 -17.16 -13.89 -3.31
CA ILE A 169 -15.84 -14.40 -2.97
C ILE A 169 -15.83 -15.89 -3.34
N ASP A 170 -14.98 -16.27 -4.26
CA ASP A 170 -14.86 -17.63 -4.79
C ASP A 170 -13.40 -18.01 -5.05
N LYS A 171 -13.11 -19.28 -5.02
CA LYS A 171 -11.85 -19.85 -5.49
C LYS A 171 -12.10 -20.82 -6.63
N GLY A 172 -12.75 -20.49 -7.67
CA GLY A 172 -13.09 -21.40 -8.76
C GLY A 172 -12.10 -22.55 -8.97
N ALA A 173 -12.57 -23.71 -9.45
CA ALA A 173 -11.80 -24.98 -9.48
C ALA A 173 -10.42 -24.89 -10.15
N ALA A 174 -10.18 -23.90 -11.03
CA ALA A 174 -8.92 -23.71 -11.72
C ALA A 174 -7.99 -22.66 -11.05
N ALA A 175 -8.46 -21.92 -10.05
CA ALA A 175 -7.63 -20.94 -9.34
C ALA A 175 -6.73 -21.66 -8.33
N THR A 176 -5.46 -21.23 -8.26
CA THR A 176 -4.46 -21.77 -7.32
C THR A 176 -4.36 -20.93 -6.06
N ASN A 177 -4.67 -19.63 -6.16
CA ASN A 177 -4.60 -18.67 -5.06
C ASN A 177 -5.93 -18.56 -4.33
N ASN A 178 -5.88 -18.22 -3.04
CA ASN A 178 -7.06 -17.95 -2.23
C ASN A 178 -7.55 -16.50 -2.46
N PRO A 179 -8.89 -16.26 -2.41
CA PRO A 179 -9.44 -14.94 -2.61
C PRO A 179 -9.21 -14.02 -1.39
N THR A 180 -8.95 -12.75 -1.63
CA THR A 180 -8.79 -11.71 -0.60
C THR A 180 -9.66 -10.50 -0.90
N LEU A 181 -10.40 -10.02 0.08
CA LEU A 181 -11.14 -8.76 0.04
C LEU A 181 -10.59 -7.82 1.09
N THR A 182 -10.11 -6.64 0.67
CA THR A 182 -9.63 -5.59 1.56
C THR A 182 -10.57 -4.39 1.50
N MET A 183 -11.10 -4.02 2.67
CA MET A 183 -11.91 -2.82 2.83
C MET A 183 -11.02 -1.67 3.28
N ASN A 184 -10.88 -0.64 2.44
CA ASN A 184 -10.07 0.54 2.69
C ASN A 184 -10.86 1.84 2.47
N GLY A 185 -12.19 1.75 2.55
CA GLY A 185 -13.09 2.87 2.37
C GLY A 185 -14.55 2.45 2.38
N THR A 186 -15.37 3.07 1.54
CA THR A 186 -16.83 2.93 1.58
C THR A 186 -17.33 1.86 0.61
N LEU A 187 -18.23 1.02 1.09
CA LEU A 187 -19.04 0.10 0.28
C LEU A 187 -20.52 0.38 0.51
N THR A 188 -21.22 0.81 -0.52
CA THR A 188 -22.67 1.02 -0.49
C THR A 188 -23.37 0.12 -1.51
N SER A 189 -24.64 -0.21 -1.25
CA SER A 189 -25.45 -1.02 -2.17
C SER A 189 -26.90 -0.60 -2.16
N ASP A 190 -27.53 -0.58 -3.32
CA ASP A 190 -28.99 -0.39 -3.48
C ASP A 190 -29.78 -1.63 -3.03
N ASN A 191 -29.12 -2.79 -2.98
CA ASN A 191 -29.71 -4.03 -2.50
C ASN A 191 -28.99 -4.46 -1.19
N ALA A 192 -29.75 -4.54 -0.09
CA ALA A 192 -29.21 -4.94 1.21
C ALA A 192 -28.95 -6.46 1.34
N GLU A 193 -29.40 -7.28 0.39
CA GLU A 193 -29.17 -8.73 0.42
C GLU A 193 -27.89 -9.08 -0.33
N ASN A 194 -27.07 -10.01 0.24
CA ASN A 194 -25.87 -10.57 -0.39
C ASN A 194 -24.88 -9.53 -0.92
N VAL A 195 -24.69 -8.44 -0.19
CA VAL A 195 -23.73 -7.38 -0.59
C VAL A 195 -22.31 -7.95 -0.66
N VAL A 196 -21.90 -8.78 0.29
CA VAL A 196 -20.68 -9.59 0.24
C VAL A 196 -21.03 -11.04 0.57
N ARG A 197 -20.74 -11.95 -0.35
CA ARG A 197 -21.17 -13.35 -0.25
C ARG A 197 -20.06 -14.32 -0.65
N PRO A 198 -19.68 -15.28 0.20
CA PRO A 198 -18.89 -16.42 -0.22
C PRO A 198 -19.70 -17.34 -1.13
N ALA A 199 -19.08 -17.86 -2.20
CA ALA A 199 -19.74 -18.80 -3.09
C ALA A 199 -19.91 -20.19 -2.44
N GLY A 200 -21.10 -20.76 -2.56
CA GLY A 200 -21.45 -22.08 -2.04
C GLY A 200 -21.43 -23.16 -3.12
N ASN A 201 -20.36 -23.29 -3.89
CA ASN A 201 -20.25 -24.23 -5.00
C ASN A 201 -19.19 -25.33 -4.81
N GLY A 202 -18.69 -25.52 -3.61
CA GLY A 202 -17.67 -26.51 -3.25
C GLY A 202 -16.26 -26.19 -3.72
N HIS A 203 -16.02 -25.02 -4.26
CA HIS A 203 -14.71 -24.56 -4.71
C HIS A 203 -14.01 -23.65 -3.69
N LEU A 204 -14.76 -23.04 -2.79
CA LEU A 204 -14.23 -22.16 -1.77
C LEU A 204 -13.86 -22.95 -0.52
N THR A 205 -12.57 -23.01 -0.21
CA THR A 205 -12.06 -23.63 1.03
C THR A 205 -11.52 -22.59 2.00
N ASP A 206 -10.83 -21.57 1.46
CA ASP A 206 -10.19 -20.51 2.24
C ASP A 206 -10.43 -19.15 1.60
N PHE A 207 -10.66 -18.12 2.41
CA PHE A 207 -10.70 -16.72 1.96
C PHE A 207 -10.28 -15.80 3.10
N THR A 208 -9.83 -14.57 2.73
CA THR A 208 -9.42 -13.54 3.67
C THR A 208 -10.24 -12.28 3.48
N ILE A 209 -10.71 -11.69 4.59
CA ILE A 209 -11.31 -10.36 4.60
C ILE A 209 -10.51 -9.50 5.57
N THR A 210 -10.02 -8.35 5.09
CA THR A 210 -9.23 -7.40 5.88
C THR A 210 -9.90 -6.04 5.87
N ASN A 211 -10.00 -5.39 7.04
CA ASN A 211 -10.39 -4.00 7.17
C ASN A 211 -9.17 -3.16 7.50
N THR A 212 -9.07 -1.96 6.93
CA THR A 212 -8.02 -1.00 7.25
C THR A 212 -8.54 0.07 8.21
N GLU A 213 -7.64 0.81 8.84
CA GLU A 213 -8.01 1.81 9.85
C GLU A 213 -8.89 2.96 9.31
N ASN A 214 -8.81 3.22 8.00
CA ASN A 214 -9.54 4.33 7.36
C ASN A 214 -10.87 3.91 6.73
N THR A 215 -11.32 2.68 6.95
CA THR A 215 -12.59 2.21 6.39
C THR A 215 -13.78 2.75 7.16
N THR A 216 -14.79 3.27 6.45
CA THR A 216 -16.06 3.71 7.04
C THR A 216 -17.01 2.53 7.23
N ASN A 217 -16.98 1.55 6.32
CA ASN A 217 -17.72 0.30 6.42
C ASN A 217 -16.77 -0.84 6.77
N LYS A 218 -17.31 -1.89 7.38
CA LYS A 218 -16.53 -3.05 7.78
C LYS A 218 -17.16 -4.32 7.24
N VAL A 219 -16.35 -5.16 6.60
CA VAL A 219 -16.73 -6.51 6.24
C VAL A 219 -15.98 -7.46 7.16
N VAL A 220 -16.69 -8.16 8.03
CA VAL A 220 -16.09 -9.02 9.04
C VAL A 220 -16.68 -10.41 8.99
N ILE A 221 -15.90 -11.41 9.49
CA ILE A 221 -16.39 -12.76 9.72
C ILE A 221 -16.90 -12.83 11.14
N ALA A 222 -18.19 -13.10 11.30
CA ALA A 222 -18.86 -13.21 12.58
C ALA A 222 -19.53 -14.60 12.73
N GLY A 223 -18.80 -15.56 13.29
CA GLY A 223 -19.23 -16.94 13.39
C GLY A 223 -19.26 -17.61 12.01
N ASP A 224 -20.45 -18.01 11.59
CA ASP A 224 -20.74 -18.67 10.31
C ASP A 224 -21.21 -17.69 9.21
N LYS A 225 -20.99 -16.38 9.41
CA LYS A 225 -21.46 -15.33 8.51
C LYS A 225 -20.36 -14.35 8.12
N VAL A 226 -20.48 -13.82 6.90
CA VAL A 226 -19.83 -12.57 6.48
C VAL A 226 -20.83 -11.45 6.72
N VAL A 227 -20.40 -10.41 7.43
CA VAL A 227 -21.25 -9.30 7.86
C VAL A 227 -20.67 -8.00 7.36
N LEU A 228 -21.47 -7.21 6.64
CA LEU A 228 -21.17 -5.81 6.31
C LEU A 228 -21.86 -4.90 7.31
N THR A 229 -21.12 -3.98 7.91
CA THR A 229 -21.65 -2.97 8.83
C THR A 229 -21.33 -1.56 8.36
N ASP A 230 -22.13 -0.57 8.80
CA ASP A 230 -21.84 0.84 8.65
C ASP A 230 -20.80 1.34 9.69
N GLU A 231 -20.48 2.63 9.65
CA GLU A 231 -19.57 3.29 10.60
C GLU A 231 -20.02 3.20 12.06
N ASN A 232 -21.33 3.03 12.32
CA ASN A 232 -21.94 2.92 13.64
C ASN A 232 -22.08 1.46 14.10
N ASN A 233 -21.51 0.51 13.35
CA ASN A 233 -21.64 -0.94 13.52
C ASN A 233 -23.07 -1.48 13.36
N ASN A 234 -23.97 -0.76 12.69
CA ASN A 234 -25.26 -1.32 12.29
C ASN A 234 -25.03 -2.30 11.13
N VAL A 235 -25.70 -3.45 11.21
CA VAL A 235 -25.63 -4.46 10.14
C VAL A 235 -26.36 -3.99 8.90
N ILE A 236 -25.64 -3.90 7.77
CA ILE A 236 -26.21 -3.59 6.45
C ILE A 236 -26.61 -4.89 5.74
N SER A 237 -25.76 -5.91 5.80
CA SER A 237 -25.98 -7.20 5.13
C SER A 237 -25.30 -8.33 5.87
N GLU A 238 -25.92 -9.51 5.86
CA GLU A 238 -25.34 -10.76 6.32
C GLU A 238 -25.43 -11.82 5.22
N SER A 239 -24.37 -12.62 5.08
CA SER A 239 -24.36 -13.78 4.19
C SER A 239 -23.79 -14.99 4.91
N ALA A 240 -24.43 -16.14 4.80
CA ALA A 240 -23.92 -17.37 5.38
C ALA A 240 -22.60 -17.78 4.72
N ILE A 241 -21.68 -18.30 5.53
CA ILE A 241 -20.47 -18.96 5.04
C ILE A 241 -20.84 -20.41 4.73
N PRO A 242 -20.58 -20.94 3.52
CA PRO A 242 -20.79 -22.35 3.21
C PRO A 242 -19.99 -23.26 4.13
N GLU A 243 -20.51 -24.45 4.45
CA GLU A 243 -19.88 -25.40 5.37
C GLU A 243 -18.48 -25.88 4.92
N ASP A 244 -18.21 -25.84 3.61
CA ASP A 244 -16.92 -26.19 2.99
C ASP A 244 -15.95 -25.01 2.87
N ALA A 245 -16.37 -23.80 3.28
CA ALA A 245 -15.52 -22.61 3.26
C ALA A 245 -14.80 -22.42 4.60
N THR A 246 -13.47 -22.32 4.54
CA THR A 246 -12.63 -22.01 5.70
C THR A 246 -12.09 -20.59 5.60
N PRO A 247 -12.68 -19.63 6.32
CA PRO A 247 -12.20 -18.26 6.27
C PRO A 247 -10.83 -18.14 6.94
N ILE A 248 -9.89 -17.47 6.25
CA ILE A 248 -8.62 -17.06 6.82
C ILE A 248 -8.82 -15.65 7.38
N THR A 249 -8.95 -15.55 8.68
CA THR A 249 -8.95 -14.24 9.35
C THR A 249 -7.50 -13.82 9.55
N ASN A 250 -7.02 -12.89 8.74
CA ASN A 250 -5.75 -12.20 9.00
C ASN A 250 -5.98 -11.05 9.98
N GLU A 251 -6.54 -11.35 11.17
CA GLU A 251 -6.19 -10.49 12.29
C GLU A 251 -4.71 -10.76 12.56
N PRO A 252 -3.83 -9.76 12.48
CA PRO A 252 -2.44 -9.97 12.82
C PRO A 252 -2.42 -10.54 14.23
N LYS A 253 -1.76 -11.68 14.39
CA LYS A 253 -1.57 -12.28 15.72
C LYS A 253 -0.98 -11.21 16.61
N LYS A 254 -1.57 -11.00 17.77
CA LYS A 254 -1.11 -9.99 18.72
C LYS A 254 -0.08 -10.61 19.65
N VAL A 255 0.93 -9.84 19.99
CA VAL A 255 1.89 -10.16 21.04
C VAL A 255 1.80 -9.10 22.14
N ILE A 256 2.05 -9.52 23.36
CA ILE A 256 2.01 -8.65 24.54
C ILE A 256 3.42 -8.30 24.95
N VAL A 257 3.73 -7.02 24.97
CA VAL A 257 4.93 -6.47 25.57
C VAL A 257 4.62 -6.10 27.02
N THR A 258 5.17 -6.83 27.97
CA THR A 258 5.06 -6.52 29.41
C THR A 258 6.27 -5.66 29.81
N LEU A 259 6.02 -4.40 30.13
CA LEU A 259 7.04 -3.45 30.55
C LEU A 259 7.14 -3.45 32.08
N MET A 260 8.33 -3.77 32.60
CA MET A 260 8.63 -3.86 34.03
C MET A 260 9.50 -2.67 34.45
N VAL A 261 9.17 -2.05 35.59
CA VAL A 261 9.96 -0.99 36.24
C VAL A 261 10.09 -1.32 37.73
N GLY A 262 11.30 -1.42 38.26
CA GLY A 262 11.52 -1.69 39.67
C GLY A 262 10.91 -2.99 40.21
N GLY A 263 10.69 -3.98 39.34
CA GLY A 263 10.09 -5.27 39.71
C GLY A 263 8.58 -5.32 39.61
N GLU A 264 7.92 -4.21 39.23
CA GLU A 264 6.47 -4.09 39.07
C GLU A 264 6.12 -3.96 37.58
N ILE A 265 4.88 -4.41 37.20
CA ILE A 265 4.36 -4.20 35.85
C ILE A 265 3.94 -2.74 35.70
N GLU A 266 4.70 -1.98 34.94
CA GLU A 266 4.34 -0.60 34.60
C GLU A 266 3.22 -0.55 33.53
N LYS A 267 3.37 -1.37 32.47
CA LYS A 267 2.41 -1.41 31.38
C LYS A 267 2.41 -2.75 30.66
N GLN A 268 1.25 -3.17 30.19
CA GLN A 268 1.11 -4.19 29.15
C GLN A 268 0.64 -3.53 27.86
N ILE A 269 1.38 -3.72 26.77
CA ILE A 269 1.15 -3.10 25.47
C ILE A 269 0.91 -4.22 24.47
N THR A 270 -0.22 -4.17 23.78
CA THR A 270 -0.55 -5.13 22.72
C THR A 270 -0.14 -4.55 21.38
N ILE A 271 0.68 -5.28 20.63
CA ILE A 271 1.15 -4.92 19.29
C ILE A 271 0.96 -6.07 18.33
N ASP A 272 1.07 -5.83 17.02
CA ASP A 272 1.00 -6.87 16.01
C ASP A 272 2.27 -7.74 16.01
N GLU A 273 2.10 -9.07 15.87
CA GLU A 273 3.23 -10.00 15.66
C GLU A 273 4.06 -9.53 14.45
N GLY A 274 5.37 -9.64 14.55
CA GLY A 274 6.28 -9.17 13.51
C GLY A 274 6.62 -7.67 13.57
N THR A 275 6.06 -6.92 14.54
CA THR A 275 6.39 -5.50 14.73
C THR A 275 7.74 -5.35 15.44
N THR A 276 8.55 -4.39 14.96
CA THR A 276 9.71 -3.89 15.72
C THR A 276 9.29 -2.68 16.54
N ILE A 277 9.75 -2.60 17.78
CA ILE A 277 9.51 -1.44 18.67
C ILE A 277 10.77 -0.62 18.82
N THR A 278 10.65 0.62 19.29
CA THR A 278 11.77 1.52 19.55
C THR A 278 11.90 1.84 21.04
N ALA A 279 13.09 2.28 21.46
CA ALA A 279 13.30 2.74 22.84
C ALA A 279 12.39 3.92 23.19
N ASP A 280 12.16 4.84 22.25
CA ASP A 280 11.28 6.00 22.46
C ASP A 280 9.81 5.59 22.61
N PHE A 281 9.38 4.56 21.88
CA PHE A 281 8.06 3.97 22.05
C PHE A 281 7.89 3.45 23.50
N LEU A 282 8.83 2.67 24.02
CA LEU A 282 8.74 2.17 25.41
C LEU A 282 8.83 3.31 26.42
N LYS A 283 9.73 4.29 26.23
CA LYS A 283 9.84 5.46 27.12
C LYS A 283 8.53 6.24 27.24
N SER A 284 7.75 6.32 26.17
CA SER A 284 6.44 7.02 26.20
C SER A 284 5.40 6.36 27.11
N HIS A 285 5.65 5.11 27.54
CA HIS A 285 4.77 4.33 28.42
C HIS A 285 5.29 4.21 29.86
N ILE A 286 6.38 4.92 30.21
CA ILE A 286 6.97 4.93 31.56
C ILE A 286 6.81 6.32 32.16
N THR A 287 6.31 6.36 33.38
CA THR A 287 6.30 7.60 34.16
C THR A 287 7.53 7.64 35.06
N VAL A 288 8.42 8.61 34.84
CA VAL A 288 9.65 8.78 35.63
C VAL A 288 9.51 10.03 36.50
N GLU A 289 9.85 9.90 37.79
CA GLU A 289 9.88 11.03 38.73
C GLU A 289 10.99 12.04 38.39
N GLY A 290 10.84 13.29 38.81
CA GLY A 290 11.85 14.32 38.57
C GLY A 290 13.19 13.98 39.19
N GLY A 291 14.27 14.10 38.41
CA GLY A 291 15.64 13.75 38.82
C GLY A 291 16.07 12.35 38.38
N TYR A 292 15.21 11.61 37.71
CA TYR A 292 15.51 10.27 37.19
C TYR A 292 15.28 10.20 35.70
N GLU A 293 15.94 9.25 35.03
CA GLU A 293 15.75 8.93 33.61
C GLU A 293 15.78 7.42 33.34
N VAL A 294 15.23 7.00 32.20
CA VAL A 294 15.35 5.62 31.73
C VAL A 294 16.72 5.42 31.13
N GLU A 295 17.60 4.67 31.82
CA GLU A 295 18.98 4.36 31.40
C GLU A 295 18.99 3.37 30.22
N GLY A 296 18.11 2.38 30.25
CA GLY A 296 18.07 1.35 29.22
C GLY A 296 16.96 0.32 29.40
N PHE A 297 16.86 -0.57 28.40
CA PHE A 297 15.91 -1.67 28.37
C PHE A 297 16.65 -3.00 28.27
N TYR A 298 16.15 -4.01 28.98
CA TYR A 298 16.82 -5.30 29.17
C TYR A 298 15.83 -6.45 29.06
N THR A 299 16.34 -7.66 28.76
CA THR A 299 15.52 -8.88 28.69
C THR A 299 15.44 -9.62 30.03
N ASP A 300 16.24 -9.20 31.03
CA ASP A 300 16.33 -9.83 32.35
C ASP A 300 16.22 -8.79 33.48
N GLU A 301 15.70 -9.22 34.63
CA GLU A 301 15.54 -8.40 35.83
C GLU A 301 16.88 -7.93 36.44
N ALA A 302 17.96 -8.64 36.18
CA ALA A 302 19.30 -8.29 36.66
C ALA A 302 19.97 -7.18 35.81
N TYR A 303 19.32 -6.75 34.73
CA TYR A 303 19.79 -5.74 33.76
C TYR A 303 21.14 -6.10 33.14
N THR A 304 21.37 -7.38 32.80
CA THR A 304 22.63 -7.87 32.23
C THR A 304 22.57 -7.93 30.71
N ASP A 305 21.41 -8.32 30.13
CA ASP A 305 21.21 -8.51 28.70
C ASP A 305 20.33 -7.38 28.13
N LYS A 306 20.93 -6.54 27.28
CA LYS A 306 20.20 -5.44 26.63
C LYS A 306 19.17 -5.96 25.65
N PHE A 307 17.99 -5.32 25.64
CA PHE A 307 16.96 -5.61 24.69
C PHE A 307 17.39 -5.16 23.27
N ASP A 308 17.20 -6.05 22.28
CA ASP A 308 17.52 -5.79 20.88
C ASP A 308 16.29 -5.20 20.15
N PHE A 309 16.34 -3.92 19.83
CA PHE A 309 15.30 -3.19 19.11
C PHE A 309 15.28 -3.44 17.60
N THR A 310 16.21 -4.22 17.04
CA THR A 310 16.27 -4.52 15.61
C THR A 310 15.49 -5.77 15.23
N THR A 311 15.14 -6.61 16.22
CA THR A 311 14.42 -7.86 16.01
C THR A 311 12.91 -7.65 16.13
N ALA A 312 12.16 -8.21 15.17
CA ALA A 312 10.70 -8.22 15.18
C ALA A 312 10.16 -9.15 16.28
N LEU A 313 9.12 -8.72 16.98
CA LEU A 313 8.50 -9.47 18.07
C LEU A 313 7.49 -10.49 17.53
N ASN A 314 7.80 -11.76 17.65
CA ASN A 314 6.97 -12.88 17.18
C ASN A 314 6.31 -13.68 18.33
N SER A 315 6.47 -13.23 19.57
CA SER A 315 5.87 -13.82 20.78
C SER A 315 5.81 -12.78 21.88
N ASP A 316 5.03 -13.06 22.92
CA ASP A 316 4.99 -12.24 24.12
C ASP A 316 6.41 -12.07 24.71
N VAL A 317 6.69 -10.85 25.16
CA VAL A 317 8.00 -10.49 25.70
C VAL A 317 7.86 -9.67 26.97
N THR A 318 8.76 -9.91 27.94
CA THR A 318 8.92 -9.05 29.11
C THR A 318 10.17 -8.21 28.95
N ILE A 319 10.05 -6.90 29.12
CA ILE A 319 11.12 -5.93 28.99
C ILE A 319 11.28 -5.19 30.31
N TYR A 320 12.49 -5.14 30.84
CA TYR A 320 12.84 -4.48 32.09
C TYR A 320 13.49 -3.15 31.81
N ALA A 321 12.86 -2.06 32.28
CA ALA A 321 13.43 -0.72 32.18
C ALA A 321 14.23 -0.40 33.42
N ARG A 322 15.50 -0.03 33.25
CA ARG A 322 16.35 0.46 34.32
C ARG A 322 16.23 1.96 34.44
N ILE A 323 15.89 2.43 35.65
CA ILE A 323 15.81 3.84 35.98
C ILE A 323 17.08 4.24 36.73
N ALA A 324 17.70 5.35 36.36
CA ALA A 324 18.89 5.90 37.02
C ALA A 324 18.67 7.39 37.38
N GLU A 325 19.38 7.85 38.39
CA GLU A 325 19.43 9.27 38.73
C GLU A 325 20.14 10.07 37.62
N ILE A 326 19.59 11.20 37.25
CA ILE A 326 20.28 12.13 36.35
C ILE A 326 21.49 12.70 37.08
N PRO A 327 22.72 12.54 36.56
CA PRO A 327 23.90 13.08 37.23
C PRO A 327 23.79 14.59 37.38
N THR A 328 23.74 15.06 38.62
CA THR A 328 23.85 16.49 38.90
C THR A 328 25.27 16.94 38.60
N GLU A 329 25.40 17.93 37.72
CA GLU A 329 26.72 18.55 37.45
C GLU A 329 27.30 19.02 38.79
N PRO A 330 28.56 18.65 39.12
CA PRO A 330 29.17 19.09 40.41
C PRO A 330 29.20 20.61 40.43
N GLU A 331 28.60 21.19 41.47
CA GLU A 331 28.63 22.64 41.71
C GLU A 331 30.05 23.14 41.55
N LYS A 332 30.27 24.04 40.62
CA LYS A 332 31.53 24.75 40.43
C LYS A 332 31.89 25.45 41.74
N PRO A 333 33.09 25.19 42.37
CA PRO A 333 33.46 25.85 43.61
C PRO A 333 33.30 27.37 43.50
N GLU A 334 32.53 27.97 44.40
CA GLU A 334 32.43 29.45 44.54
C GLU A 334 33.85 30.01 44.65
N GLN A 335 34.27 30.77 43.68
CA GLN A 335 35.49 31.59 43.77
C GLN A 335 35.21 32.73 44.75
N LYS A 336 35.90 32.66 45.90
CA LYS A 336 35.98 33.74 46.90
C LYS A 336 36.41 35.04 46.21
N PRO A 337 35.78 36.20 46.50
CA PRO A 337 36.17 37.46 45.88
C PRO A 337 37.57 37.88 46.32
N GLU A 338 38.48 38.01 45.36
CA GLU A 338 39.75 38.70 45.56
C GLU A 338 39.55 40.20 45.55
N GLU A 339 40.07 40.87 46.60
CA GLU A 339 40.12 42.32 46.76
C GLU A 339 40.94 43.01 45.69
N LYS A 340 40.44 44.08 45.17
CA LYS A 340 41.01 44.96 44.18
C LYS A 340 42.10 45.87 44.84
N PRO A 341 43.24 46.15 44.21
CA PRO A 341 43.89 47.44 44.26
C PRO A 341 43.76 48.16 42.91
N GLY A 342 43.54 49.45 43.05
CA GLY A 342 43.11 50.37 41.99
C GLY A 342 44.16 50.92 41.05
N THR A 343 43.60 51.64 40.09
CA THR A 343 44.15 52.72 39.24
C THR A 343 45.21 52.33 38.22
N ASP A 344 45.10 52.57 36.95
CA ASP A 344 44.94 53.78 36.19
C ASP A 344 44.91 53.55 34.66
N ASN A 345 44.03 54.27 33.98
CA ASN A 345 44.14 54.88 32.63
C ASN A 345 44.51 54.12 31.34
N ASN A 346 43.55 54.28 30.44
CA ASN A 346 43.67 54.57 29.01
C ASN A 346 44.24 53.49 28.03
N GLU A 347 43.39 52.96 27.19
CA GLU A 347 43.33 53.25 25.76
C GLU A 347 42.37 52.26 25.02
N LYS A 348 41.52 52.86 24.24
CA LYS A 348 40.84 52.49 23.01
C LYS A 348 40.76 51.03 22.56
N ASP A 349 39.52 50.68 22.30
CA ASP A 349 38.91 49.98 21.16
C ASP A 349 39.75 48.93 20.42
N GLU A 350 39.29 47.69 20.55
CA GLU A 350 39.01 46.81 19.41
C GLU A 350 38.15 45.65 19.85
N VAL A 351 36.96 45.53 19.23
CA VAL A 351 36.00 44.43 19.43
C VAL A 351 36.51 43.23 18.63
N PRO A 352 36.72 42.03 19.23
CA PRO A 352 36.96 40.85 18.45
C PRO A 352 35.65 40.37 17.80
N GLN A 353 35.59 40.40 16.50
CA GLN A 353 34.56 39.71 15.73
C GLN A 353 34.66 38.21 15.97
N THR A 354 33.64 37.63 16.63
CA THR A 354 33.44 36.21 16.68
C THR A 354 32.93 35.72 15.34
N GLY A 355 33.80 35.04 14.59
CA GLY A 355 33.46 34.45 13.29
C GLY A 355 32.43 33.34 13.39
N VAL A 356 31.25 33.59 12.87
CA VAL A 356 30.17 32.61 12.66
C VAL A 356 30.15 32.18 11.18
N GLU A 357 31.28 31.87 10.58
CA GLU A 357 31.32 31.57 9.13
C GLU A 357 31.70 30.12 8.74
N ASN A 358 31.83 29.18 9.65
CA ASN A 358 32.34 27.86 9.26
C ASN A 358 31.33 26.67 9.35
N TYR A 359 30.09 26.88 9.77
CA TYR A 359 29.14 25.76 9.87
C TYR A 359 28.27 25.54 8.60
N LEU A 360 28.11 26.56 7.78
CA LEU A 360 27.31 26.43 6.54
C LEU A 360 28.04 25.62 5.45
N GLY A 361 29.36 25.72 5.39
CA GLY A 361 30.18 24.99 4.41
C GLY A 361 30.19 23.46 4.64
N MET A 362 30.20 23.02 5.90
CA MET A 362 30.21 21.58 6.21
C MET A 362 28.86 20.91 5.99
N ALA A 363 27.74 21.62 6.19
CA ALA A 363 26.40 21.08 5.90
C ALA A 363 26.16 20.87 4.40
N VAL A 364 26.66 21.78 3.55
CA VAL A 364 26.55 21.65 2.09
C VAL A 364 27.45 20.53 1.55
N LEU A 365 28.62 20.28 2.14
CA LEU A 365 29.50 19.17 1.75
C LEU A 365 28.91 17.82 2.13
N GLY A 366 28.24 17.71 3.27
CA GLY A 366 27.55 16.48 3.70
C GLY A 366 26.38 16.11 2.79
N ILE A 367 25.61 17.09 2.31
CA ILE A 367 24.50 16.86 1.40
C ILE A 367 25.00 16.45 0.01
N MET A 368 26.08 17.06 -0.50
CA MET A 368 26.66 16.67 -1.80
C MET A 368 27.25 15.26 -1.80
N LEU A 369 27.85 14.82 -0.69
CA LEU A 369 28.39 13.47 -0.57
C LEU A 369 27.28 12.41 -0.47
N SER A 370 26.14 12.71 0.17
CA SER A 370 25.01 11.80 0.26
C SER A 370 24.28 11.63 -1.08
N VAL A 371 24.12 12.71 -1.85
CA VAL A 371 23.52 12.67 -3.20
C VAL A 371 24.46 11.96 -4.18
N GLY A 372 25.77 12.19 -4.11
CA GLY A 372 26.76 11.48 -4.93
C GLY A 372 26.80 9.99 -4.70
N ALA A 373 26.65 9.54 -3.44
CA ALA A 373 26.57 8.11 -3.10
C ALA A 373 25.28 7.45 -3.61
N MET A 374 24.14 8.15 -3.55
CA MET A 374 22.88 7.64 -4.11
C MET A 374 22.92 7.49 -5.63
N ILE A 375 23.51 8.43 -6.34
CA ILE A 375 23.65 8.37 -7.80
C ILE A 375 24.62 7.25 -8.20
N TYR A 376 25.70 7.04 -7.45
CA TYR A 376 26.67 5.97 -7.72
C TYR A 376 26.07 4.57 -7.52
N THR A 377 25.30 4.36 -6.46
CA THR A 377 24.63 3.06 -6.21
C THR A 377 23.54 2.76 -7.23
N ARG A 378 22.78 3.78 -7.66
CA ARG A 378 21.73 3.62 -8.66
C ARG A 378 22.29 3.28 -10.06
N ASN A 379 23.43 3.86 -10.42
CA ASN A 379 24.11 3.55 -11.68
C ASN A 379 24.79 2.15 -11.69
N LYS A 380 25.06 1.56 -10.53
CA LYS A 380 25.63 0.22 -10.45
C LYS A 380 24.55 -0.86 -10.59
N GLN A 381 23.32 -0.61 -10.08
CA GLN A 381 22.20 -1.53 -10.23
C GLN A 381 21.65 -1.61 -11.67
N ASN A 382 21.88 -0.59 -12.49
CA ASN A 382 21.45 -0.59 -13.91
C ASN A 382 22.50 -1.19 -14.87
N LYS A 383 23.58 -1.82 -14.37
CA LYS A 383 24.65 -2.43 -15.19
C LYS A 383 24.88 -3.93 -14.92
N GLU A 384 24.10 -4.51 -14.04
CA GLU A 384 23.98 -5.95 -13.83
C GLU A 384 22.59 -6.43 -14.31
#